data_70e971b7050ddbf773e00244701262c3
#
_entry.id   70e971b7050ddbf773e00244701262c3
#
_cell.length_a   1.000
_cell.length_b   1.000
_cell.length_c   1.000
_cell.angle_alpha   90.00
_cell.angle_beta   90.00
_cell.angle_gamma   90.00
#
_symmetry.space_group_name_H-M   'P 1'
#
loop_
_entity.id
_entity.type
_entity.pdbx_description
1 polymer ?
#
loop_
_entity_poly.entity_id
_entity_poly.type
_entity_poly.pdbx_seq_one_letter_code
_entity_poly.pdbx_strand_id
1 'polypeptide(L)'
;MLASKLQLKIFAAPARAAAPPPLDAFIPVFHRWIKDHVLAELSIDVANYAHVPKGPGVVLIGHNCDYFVDESEGRLGLLHNRKRGSVAPEARLEDLFRRTLHAAALLEKEPLLSGAGALAFAPNEFLFRINDRLAGPATDETFAAVRPELEALGRRLFEGAPFELGRVGDEKSLFTVRMAGPKETAPLATLLARLGGPPGSDLP
;
A
#
# COMPACT_ATOMS: atom_id res chain seq x y z
N MET A 1 0.69 -15.36 -8.87
CA MET A 1 2.04 -14.70 -8.81
C MET A 1 3.00 -15.52 -7.96
N LEU A 2 4.20 -15.85 -8.46
CA LEU A 2 5.17 -16.70 -7.73
C LEU A 2 5.92 -15.95 -6.62
N ALA A 3 6.25 -14.67 -6.83
CA ALA A 3 6.95 -13.87 -5.84
C ALA A 3 6.16 -13.78 -4.52
N SER A 4 6.86 -13.90 -3.39
CA SER A 4 6.27 -13.86 -2.05
C SER A 4 6.46 -12.51 -1.35
N LYS A 5 7.53 -11.78 -1.67
CA LYS A 5 7.85 -10.47 -1.13
C LYS A 5 7.32 -9.39 -2.07
N LEU A 6 6.20 -8.80 -1.69
CA LEU A 6 5.48 -7.84 -2.51
C LEU A 6 5.28 -6.54 -1.74
N GLN A 7 5.23 -5.44 -2.47
CA GLN A 7 4.90 -4.13 -1.93
C GLN A 7 3.80 -3.46 -2.75
N LEU A 8 2.95 -2.72 -2.06
CA LEU A 8 1.99 -1.83 -2.68
C LEU A 8 2.01 -0.49 -1.98
N LYS A 9 2.20 0.59 -2.73
CA LYS A 9 2.09 1.95 -2.24
C LYS A 9 0.87 2.63 -2.83
N ILE A 10 0.13 3.32 -1.95
CA ILE A 10 -0.92 4.27 -2.29
C ILE A 10 -0.49 5.66 -1.82
N PHE A 11 -0.71 6.67 -2.63
CA PHE A 11 -0.30 8.05 -2.32
C PHE A 11 -1.40 8.83 -1.63
N ALA A 12 -1.01 9.75 -0.75
CA ALA A 12 -1.92 10.77 -0.28
C ALA A 12 -2.41 11.62 -1.47
N ALA A 13 -3.69 11.93 -1.47
CA ALA A 13 -4.27 12.83 -2.45
C ALA A 13 -3.67 14.24 -2.29
N PRO A 14 -3.54 15.02 -3.37
CA PRO A 14 -3.11 16.41 -3.26
C PRO A 14 -4.02 17.18 -2.30
N ALA A 15 -3.41 17.85 -1.34
CA ALA A 15 -4.14 18.62 -0.35
C ALA A 15 -4.90 19.78 -1.02
N ARG A 16 -6.22 19.86 -0.78
CA ARG A 16 -7.06 20.95 -1.33
C ARG A 16 -7.04 22.19 -0.46
N ALA A 17 -6.83 22.06 0.86
CA ALA A 17 -6.95 23.18 1.82
C ALA A 17 -5.95 23.14 2.99
N ALA A 18 -5.42 22.00 3.36
CA ALA A 18 -4.50 21.85 4.48
C ALA A 18 -3.34 20.90 4.09
N ALA A 19 -2.16 21.15 4.64
CA ALA A 19 -1.03 20.24 4.47
C ALA A 19 -1.38 18.85 5.05
N PRO A 20 -0.81 17.75 4.49
CA PRO A 20 -0.96 16.43 5.08
C PRO A 20 -0.35 16.40 6.50
N PRO A 21 -0.76 15.45 7.35
CA PRO A 21 -0.14 15.26 8.66
C PRO A 21 1.37 15.05 8.54
N PRO A 22 2.18 15.64 9.46
CA PRO A 22 3.60 15.35 9.51
C PRO A 22 3.85 13.89 9.88
N LEU A 23 4.97 13.31 9.47
CA LEU A 23 5.26 11.88 9.69
C LEU A 23 5.15 11.47 11.16
N ASP A 24 5.62 12.30 12.09
CA ASP A 24 5.57 11.99 13.52
C ASP A 24 4.14 11.83 14.08
N ALA A 25 3.14 12.41 13.42
CA ALA A 25 1.73 12.26 13.83
C ALA A 25 1.23 10.80 13.69
N PHE A 26 1.90 9.97 12.89
CA PHE A 26 1.53 8.57 12.71
C PHE A 26 2.07 7.65 13.83
N ILE A 27 3.04 8.09 14.62
CA ILE A 27 3.62 7.30 15.73
C ILE A 27 2.55 6.91 16.76
N PRO A 28 1.80 7.85 17.37
CA PRO A 28 0.74 7.49 18.33
C PRO A 28 -0.39 6.67 17.68
N VAL A 29 -0.67 6.87 16.40
CA VAL A 29 -1.63 6.05 15.66
C VAL A 29 -1.20 4.60 15.63
N PHE A 30 0.03 4.33 15.22
CA PHE A 30 0.55 2.97 15.11
C PHE A 30 0.70 2.29 16.47
N HIS A 31 1.10 3.01 17.52
CA HIS A 31 1.08 2.46 18.89
C HIS A 31 -0.33 2.07 19.33
N ARG A 32 -1.34 2.89 19.03
CA ARG A 32 -2.73 2.53 19.29
C ARG A 32 -3.15 1.31 18.49
N TRP A 33 -2.81 1.23 17.21
CA TRP A 33 -3.15 0.08 16.37
C TRP A 33 -2.56 -1.23 16.88
N ILE A 34 -1.33 -1.20 17.42
CA ILE A 34 -0.73 -2.36 18.10
C ILE A 34 -1.55 -2.73 19.33
N LYS A 35 -1.81 -1.76 20.21
CA LYS A 35 -2.51 -1.97 21.48
C LYS A 35 -3.91 -2.54 21.28
N ASP A 36 -4.65 -2.00 20.30
CA ASP A 36 -6.07 -2.29 20.07
C ASP A 36 -6.27 -3.39 19.00
N HIS A 37 -5.20 -3.99 18.48
CA HIS A 37 -5.23 -5.00 17.41
C HIS A 37 -6.09 -4.58 16.21
N VAL A 38 -5.88 -3.35 15.72
CA VAL A 38 -6.73 -2.72 14.70
C VAL A 38 -6.60 -3.40 13.32
N LEU A 39 -5.40 -3.88 13.00
CA LEU A 39 -5.15 -4.59 11.74
C LEU A 39 -5.39 -6.10 11.88
N ALA A 40 -5.66 -6.75 10.76
CA ALA A 40 -5.89 -8.19 10.69
C ALA A 40 -4.63 -9.02 11.02
N GLU A 41 -3.45 -8.45 10.81
CA GLU A 41 -2.14 -9.05 11.04
C GLU A 41 -1.52 -8.62 12.37
N LEU A 42 -0.65 -9.48 12.91
CA LEU A 42 0.07 -9.19 14.16
C LEU A 42 1.07 -8.06 13.94
N SER A 43 0.75 -6.89 14.50
CA SER A 43 1.63 -5.72 14.61
C SER A 43 2.43 -5.79 15.89
N ILE A 44 3.74 -5.44 15.86
CA ILE A 44 4.71 -5.72 16.92
C ILE A 44 5.32 -4.45 17.49
N ASP A 45 5.77 -3.52 16.61
CA ASP A 45 6.57 -2.37 17.04
C ASP A 45 6.39 -1.18 16.08
N VAL A 46 6.84 0.00 16.50
CA VAL A 46 6.88 1.22 15.70
C VAL A 46 8.32 1.74 15.60
N ALA A 47 8.81 1.93 14.39
CA ALA A 47 10.13 2.54 14.16
C ALA A 47 9.97 3.93 13.52
N ASN A 48 10.68 4.92 14.09
CA ASN A 48 10.67 6.30 13.57
C ASN A 48 11.98 6.59 12.81
N TYR A 49 11.87 6.74 11.50
CA TYR A 49 12.93 7.18 10.58
C TYR A 49 12.61 8.52 9.93
N ALA A 50 11.66 9.30 10.45
CA ALA A 50 11.27 10.59 9.89
C ALA A 50 12.45 11.59 9.81
N HIS A 51 13.44 11.44 10.69
CA HIS A 51 14.67 12.25 10.71
C HIS A 51 15.71 11.86 9.64
N VAL A 52 15.51 10.74 8.95
CA VAL A 52 16.44 10.25 7.91
C VAL A 52 16.02 10.80 6.55
N PRO A 53 16.83 11.63 5.88
CA PRO A 53 16.52 12.13 4.55
C PRO A 53 16.27 10.96 3.56
N LYS A 54 15.13 10.96 2.88
CA LYS A 54 14.68 9.86 1.99
C LYS A 54 14.59 8.50 2.69
N GLY A 55 14.46 8.51 4.01
CA GLY A 55 14.26 7.31 4.81
C GLY A 55 12.84 6.74 4.67
N PRO A 56 12.59 5.60 5.32
CA PRO A 56 11.30 4.91 5.24
C PRO A 56 10.18 5.58 6.08
N GLY A 57 10.41 6.80 6.60
CA GLY A 57 9.44 7.53 7.38
C GLY A 57 9.10 6.89 8.72
N VAL A 58 7.81 6.68 9.01
CA VAL A 58 7.34 5.97 10.19
C VAL A 58 6.85 4.59 9.79
N VAL A 59 7.32 3.56 10.50
CA VAL A 59 7.09 2.17 10.15
C VAL A 59 6.34 1.46 11.27
N LEU A 60 5.19 0.88 10.94
CA LEU A 60 4.53 -0.13 11.76
C LEU A 60 5.10 -1.50 11.38
N ILE A 61 5.84 -2.11 12.28
CA ILE A 61 6.49 -3.41 12.08
C ILE A 61 5.52 -4.51 12.51
N GLY A 62 5.25 -5.43 11.60
CA GLY A 62 4.43 -6.60 11.88
C GLY A 62 5.18 -7.91 11.66
N HIS A 63 4.55 -9.03 12.02
CA HIS A 63 5.14 -10.35 11.85
C HIS A 63 5.27 -10.73 10.37
N ASN A 64 4.18 -10.64 9.61
CA ASN A 64 4.11 -11.05 8.20
C ASN A 64 4.31 -9.90 7.22
N CYS A 65 4.07 -8.67 7.64
CA CYS A 65 4.16 -7.47 6.82
C CYS A 65 4.54 -6.24 7.65
N ASP A 66 4.91 -5.17 6.98
CA ASP A 66 5.13 -3.85 7.57
C ASP A 66 4.32 -2.80 6.81
N TYR A 67 3.97 -1.72 7.49
CA TYR A 67 3.38 -0.53 6.87
C TYR A 67 4.29 0.68 7.08
N PHE A 68 4.58 1.37 6.01
CA PHE A 68 5.44 2.55 6.01
C PHE A 68 4.59 3.76 5.63
N VAL A 69 4.64 4.82 6.42
CA VAL A 69 4.18 6.14 6.00
C VAL A 69 5.41 6.95 5.68
N ASP A 70 5.65 7.19 4.41
CA ASP A 70 6.88 7.81 3.90
C ASP A 70 6.62 8.81 2.76
N GLU A 71 7.67 9.56 2.42
CA GLU A 71 7.70 10.53 1.32
C GLU A 71 8.74 10.16 0.26
N SER A 72 9.11 8.89 0.14
CA SER A 72 10.24 8.44 -0.68
C SER A 72 10.14 8.82 -2.17
N GLU A 73 8.92 8.91 -2.72
CA GLU A 73 8.67 9.36 -4.10
C GLU A 73 8.31 10.86 -4.19
N GLY A 74 8.69 11.68 -3.18
CA GLY A 74 8.39 13.11 -3.13
C GLY A 74 6.93 13.43 -2.78
N ARG A 75 6.16 12.44 -2.36
CA ARG A 75 4.77 12.55 -1.89
C ARG A 75 4.53 11.61 -0.72
N LEU A 76 3.77 12.09 0.26
CA LEU A 76 3.30 11.23 1.35
C LEU A 76 2.53 10.03 0.76
N GLY A 77 2.76 8.85 1.32
CA GLY A 77 2.04 7.65 0.94
C GLY A 77 2.11 6.57 2.00
N LEU A 78 1.22 5.60 1.87
CA LEU A 78 1.22 4.37 2.66
C LEU A 78 1.75 3.24 1.80
N LEU A 79 2.87 2.63 2.21
CA LEU A 79 3.45 1.46 1.59
C LEU A 79 3.20 0.24 2.49
N HIS A 80 2.49 -0.75 1.98
CA HIS A 80 2.39 -2.07 2.58
C HIS A 80 3.47 -2.98 2.01
N ASN A 81 4.29 -3.56 2.88
CA ASN A 81 5.38 -4.47 2.55
C ASN A 81 5.10 -5.87 3.08
N ARG A 82 4.68 -6.77 2.21
CA ARG A 82 4.52 -8.19 2.53
C ARG A 82 5.89 -8.87 2.57
N LYS A 83 6.23 -9.47 3.71
CA LYS A 83 7.51 -10.18 3.94
C LYS A 83 7.37 -11.69 3.81
N ARG A 84 6.30 -12.25 4.38
CA ARG A 84 6.05 -13.70 4.49
C ARG A 84 4.54 -13.97 4.66
N GLY A 85 4.18 -15.19 4.94
CA GLY A 85 2.81 -15.62 5.24
C GLY A 85 2.32 -16.75 4.32
N SER A 86 1.25 -17.41 4.74
CA SER A 86 0.70 -18.62 4.14
C SER A 86 -0.30 -18.40 2.99
N VAL A 87 -0.50 -17.14 2.55
CA VAL A 87 -1.43 -16.83 1.46
C VAL A 87 -0.97 -17.51 0.17
N ALA A 88 -1.88 -18.28 -0.45
CA ALA A 88 -1.63 -18.98 -1.69
C ALA A 88 -1.16 -18.03 -2.80
N PRO A 89 -0.25 -18.48 -3.70
CA PRO A 89 0.35 -17.62 -4.72
C PRO A 89 -0.65 -16.82 -5.56
N GLU A 90 -1.76 -17.43 -5.92
CA GLU A 90 -2.84 -16.85 -6.73
C GLU A 90 -3.62 -15.75 -5.99
N ALA A 91 -3.70 -15.81 -4.66
CA ALA A 91 -4.42 -14.83 -3.85
C ALA A 91 -3.52 -13.67 -3.35
N ARG A 92 -2.20 -13.76 -3.49
CA ARG A 92 -1.24 -12.81 -2.91
C ARG A 92 -1.43 -11.37 -3.38
N LEU A 93 -1.70 -11.18 -4.66
CA LEU A 93 -1.88 -9.84 -5.22
C LEU A 93 -3.15 -9.20 -4.69
N GLU A 94 -4.26 -9.93 -4.67
CA GLU A 94 -5.52 -9.44 -4.13
C GLU A 94 -5.42 -9.15 -2.63
N ASP A 95 -4.82 -10.05 -1.85
CA ASP A 95 -4.58 -9.87 -0.42
C ASP A 95 -3.72 -8.62 -0.14
N LEU A 96 -2.67 -8.39 -0.93
CA LEU A 96 -1.83 -7.19 -0.85
C LEU A 96 -2.65 -5.91 -1.03
N PHE A 97 -3.50 -5.85 -2.06
CA PHE A 97 -4.36 -4.70 -2.32
C PHE A 97 -5.42 -4.52 -1.23
N ARG A 98 -6.09 -5.59 -0.79
CA ARG A 98 -7.10 -5.54 0.28
C ARG A 98 -6.52 -4.97 1.57
N ARG A 99 -5.35 -5.45 2.03
CA ARG A 99 -4.69 -4.98 3.25
C ARG A 99 -4.25 -3.53 3.11
N THR A 100 -3.70 -3.14 1.97
CA THR A 100 -3.30 -1.75 1.73
C THR A 100 -4.48 -0.80 1.73
N LEU A 101 -5.56 -1.13 1.00
CA LEU A 101 -6.78 -0.32 0.95
C LEU A 101 -7.47 -0.23 2.31
N HIS A 102 -7.49 -1.33 3.07
CA HIS A 102 -8.05 -1.36 4.42
C HIS A 102 -7.28 -0.44 5.36
N ALA A 103 -5.95 -0.57 5.43
CA ALA A 103 -5.11 0.28 6.27
C ALA A 103 -5.22 1.76 5.86
N ALA A 104 -5.23 2.08 4.56
CA ALA A 104 -5.43 3.43 4.07
C ALA A 104 -6.80 4.00 4.49
N ALA A 105 -7.88 3.22 4.35
CA ALA A 105 -9.23 3.65 4.76
C ALA A 105 -9.37 3.84 6.29
N LEU A 106 -8.60 3.10 7.09
CA LEU A 106 -8.51 3.31 8.53
C LEU A 106 -7.77 4.60 8.87
N LEU A 107 -6.64 4.89 8.18
CA LEU A 107 -5.89 6.13 8.37
C LEU A 107 -6.70 7.38 8.01
N GLU A 108 -7.52 7.34 6.95
CA GLU A 108 -8.41 8.47 6.61
C GLU A 108 -9.43 8.81 7.72
N LYS A 109 -9.79 7.82 8.53
CA LYS A 109 -10.77 7.95 9.61
C LYS A 109 -10.13 8.08 10.99
N GLU A 110 -8.79 8.16 11.05
CA GLU A 110 -8.04 8.11 12.29
C GLU A 110 -8.25 9.39 13.12
N PRO A 111 -8.89 9.32 14.30
CA PRO A 111 -9.17 10.50 15.10
C PRO A 111 -7.91 11.25 15.55
N LEU A 112 -6.81 10.53 15.78
CA LEU A 112 -5.53 11.14 16.18
C LEU A 112 -4.89 12.00 15.08
N LEU A 113 -5.30 11.81 13.82
CA LEU A 113 -4.83 12.62 12.69
C LEU A 113 -5.73 13.84 12.42
N SER A 114 -6.93 13.90 12.97
CA SER A 114 -7.92 14.94 12.65
C SER A 114 -7.47 16.38 12.97
N GLY A 115 -6.55 16.56 13.93
CA GLY A 115 -5.95 17.85 14.29
C GLY A 115 -4.59 18.12 13.62
N ALA A 116 -4.01 17.16 12.94
CA ALA A 116 -2.64 17.23 12.40
C ALA A 116 -2.61 17.58 10.89
N GLY A 117 -3.74 17.65 10.22
CA GLY A 117 -3.90 17.91 8.80
C GLY A 117 -4.98 17.03 8.17
N ALA A 118 -5.31 17.28 6.90
CA ALA A 118 -6.29 16.47 6.18
C ALA A 118 -5.56 15.32 5.47
N LEU A 119 -5.88 14.08 5.83
CA LEU A 119 -5.39 12.89 5.15
C LEU A 119 -6.51 12.28 4.31
N ALA A 120 -6.26 12.18 3.02
CA ALA A 120 -7.03 11.37 2.09
C ALA A 120 -6.04 10.69 1.14
N PHE A 121 -6.37 9.51 0.66
CA PHE A 121 -5.55 8.82 -0.34
C PHE A 121 -6.14 8.94 -1.73
N ALA A 122 -5.27 8.89 -2.74
CA ALA A 122 -5.65 8.87 -4.15
C ALA A 122 -6.01 7.44 -4.58
N PRO A 123 -7.30 7.08 -4.68
CA PRO A 123 -7.71 5.68 -4.93
C PRO A 123 -7.45 5.22 -6.37
N ASN A 124 -6.89 6.08 -7.19
CA ASN A 124 -6.62 5.84 -8.61
C ASN A 124 -5.14 5.71 -8.96
N GLU A 125 -4.24 5.71 -7.96
CA GLU A 125 -2.81 5.57 -8.24
C GLU A 125 -2.12 4.65 -7.26
N PHE A 126 -1.47 3.62 -7.79
CA PHE A 126 -0.74 2.63 -7.00
C PHE A 126 0.63 2.35 -7.61
N LEU A 127 1.62 2.09 -6.73
CA LEU A 127 2.89 1.48 -7.14
C LEU A 127 2.96 0.06 -6.58
N PHE A 128 2.88 -0.91 -7.46
CA PHE A 128 3.14 -2.31 -7.16
C PHE A 128 4.62 -2.62 -7.34
N ARG A 129 5.24 -3.37 -6.39
CA ARG A 129 6.64 -3.78 -6.47
C ARG A 129 6.84 -5.24 -6.10
N ILE A 130 7.81 -5.88 -6.74
CA ILE A 130 8.37 -7.14 -6.27
C ILE A 130 9.61 -6.80 -5.46
N ASN A 131 9.59 -7.03 -4.14
CA ASN A 131 10.70 -6.76 -3.23
C ASN A 131 11.65 -7.95 -3.12
N ASP A 132 11.97 -8.53 -4.27
CA ASP A 132 12.91 -9.64 -4.41
C ASP A 132 13.46 -9.64 -5.85
N ARG A 133 14.72 -9.18 -6.01
CA ARG A 133 15.33 -9.06 -7.33
C ARG A 133 15.60 -10.39 -8.04
N LEU A 134 15.71 -11.49 -7.27
CA LEU A 134 15.89 -12.82 -7.83
C LEU A 134 14.57 -13.39 -8.35
N ALA A 135 13.48 -13.16 -7.60
CA ALA A 135 12.14 -13.63 -7.98
C ALA A 135 11.45 -12.74 -9.02
N GLY A 136 11.87 -11.47 -9.13
CA GLY A 136 11.30 -10.51 -10.09
C GLY A 136 12.31 -9.41 -10.44
N PRO A 137 13.26 -9.70 -11.36
CA PRO A 137 14.17 -8.68 -11.88
C PRO A 137 13.37 -7.57 -12.61
N ALA A 138 13.92 -6.36 -12.64
CA ALA A 138 13.26 -5.21 -13.24
C ALA A 138 13.37 -5.22 -14.78
N THR A 139 12.77 -6.22 -15.42
CA THR A 139 12.80 -6.45 -16.87
C THR A 139 11.41 -6.42 -17.50
N ASP A 140 11.37 -6.34 -18.82
CA ASP A 140 10.12 -6.39 -19.59
C ASP A 140 9.49 -7.78 -19.58
N GLU A 141 10.29 -8.84 -19.45
CA GLU A 141 9.80 -10.21 -19.29
C GLU A 141 9.05 -10.36 -17.96
N THR A 142 9.57 -9.81 -16.86
CA THR A 142 8.86 -9.79 -15.57
C THR A 142 7.56 -9.00 -15.69
N PHE A 143 7.58 -7.86 -16.40
CA PHE A 143 6.36 -7.08 -16.63
C PHE A 143 5.32 -7.87 -17.43
N ALA A 144 5.73 -8.52 -18.53
CA ALA A 144 4.84 -9.36 -19.32
C ALA A 144 4.22 -10.50 -18.48
N ALA A 145 5.01 -11.09 -17.57
CA ALA A 145 4.55 -12.18 -16.72
C ALA A 145 3.52 -11.75 -15.65
N VAL A 146 3.66 -10.54 -15.06
CA VAL A 146 2.75 -10.07 -13.98
C VAL A 146 1.57 -9.26 -14.50
N ARG A 147 1.68 -8.70 -15.69
CA ARG A 147 0.68 -7.83 -16.31
C ARG A 147 -0.74 -8.42 -16.35
N PRO A 148 -0.96 -9.69 -16.74
CA PRO A 148 -2.30 -10.27 -16.79
C PRO A 148 -3.02 -10.26 -15.43
N GLU A 149 -2.31 -10.56 -14.33
CA GLU A 149 -2.86 -10.53 -12.98
C GLU A 149 -3.21 -9.09 -12.54
N LEU A 150 -2.32 -8.12 -12.82
CA LEU A 150 -2.56 -6.70 -12.54
C LEU A 150 -3.73 -6.15 -13.36
N GLU A 151 -3.85 -6.54 -14.64
CA GLU A 151 -4.98 -6.15 -15.48
C GLU A 151 -6.30 -6.73 -14.99
N ALA A 152 -6.33 -8.00 -14.57
CA ALA A 152 -7.52 -8.64 -14.03
C ALA A 152 -7.98 -7.92 -12.74
N LEU A 153 -7.03 -7.60 -11.85
CA LEU A 153 -7.30 -6.87 -10.63
C LEU A 153 -7.76 -5.43 -10.91
N GLY A 154 -7.11 -4.72 -11.82
CA GLY A 154 -7.47 -3.35 -12.21
C GLY A 154 -8.88 -3.27 -12.81
N ARG A 155 -9.27 -4.22 -13.66
CA ARG A 155 -10.65 -4.31 -14.19
C ARG A 155 -11.68 -4.46 -13.08
N ARG A 156 -11.39 -5.20 -12.02
CA ARG A 156 -12.28 -5.33 -10.85
C ARG A 156 -12.31 -4.04 -10.03
N LEU A 157 -11.14 -3.45 -9.73
CA LEU A 157 -11.03 -2.21 -8.95
C LEU A 157 -11.80 -1.06 -9.61
N PHE A 158 -11.63 -0.89 -10.93
CA PHE A 158 -12.18 0.24 -11.68
C PHE A 158 -13.45 -0.08 -12.45
N GLU A 159 -14.10 -1.25 -12.19
CA GLU A 159 -15.35 -1.69 -12.86
C GLU A 159 -15.28 -1.60 -14.39
N GLY A 160 -14.15 -1.98 -14.96
CA GLY A 160 -13.91 -1.94 -16.40
C GLY A 160 -13.59 -0.57 -16.97
N ALA A 161 -13.58 0.51 -16.16
CA ALA A 161 -13.10 1.81 -16.62
C ALA A 161 -11.63 1.74 -17.07
N PRO A 162 -11.22 2.52 -18.07
CA PRO A 162 -9.85 2.50 -18.58
C PRO A 162 -8.82 2.85 -17.50
N PHE A 163 -7.73 2.13 -17.47
CA PHE A 163 -6.57 2.36 -16.61
C PHE A 163 -5.29 1.99 -17.34
N GLU A 164 -4.16 2.49 -16.83
CA GLU A 164 -2.85 2.27 -17.41
C GLU A 164 -1.95 1.48 -16.47
N LEU A 165 -1.15 0.58 -17.03
CA LEU A 165 -0.05 -0.09 -16.35
C LEU A 165 1.25 0.26 -17.06
N GLY A 166 2.20 0.80 -16.32
CA GLY A 166 3.52 1.15 -16.84
C GLY A 166 4.63 0.72 -15.90
N ARG A 167 5.69 0.11 -16.44
CA ARG A 167 6.91 -0.17 -15.67
C ARG A 167 7.61 1.15 -15.32
N VAL A 168 8.08 1.27 -14.08
CA VAL A 168 8.77 2.46 -13.57
C VAL A 168 10.16 2.06 -13.04
N GLY A 169 11.13 2.95 -13.24
CA GLY A 169 12.52 2.72 -12.82
C GLY A 169 13.36 2.04 -13.89
N ASP A 170 14.59 1.75 -13.54
CA ASP A 170 15.61 1.10 -14.37
C ASP A 170 15.88 -0.34 -13.89
N GLU A 171 16.79 -1.04 -14.58
CA GLU A 171 17.19 -2.41 -14.23
C GLU A 171 17.88 -2.55 -12.86
N LYS A 172 18.38 -1.45 -12.30
CA LYS A 172 19.02 -1.43 -10.97
C LYS A 172 18.01 -1.23 -9.84
N SER A 173 16.79 -0.80 -10.18
CA SER A 173 15.68 -0.58 -9.24
C SER A 173 15.01 -1.90 -8.87
N LEU A 174 14.13 -1.88 -7.85
CA LEU A 174 13.17 -2.95 -7.67
C LEU A 174 12.17 -2.94 -8.84
N PHE A 175 11.74 -4.11 -9.26
CA PHE A 175 10.67 -4.20 -10.25
C PHE A 175 9.43 -3.46 -9.75
N THR A 176 9.05 -2.42 -10.48
CA THR A 176 7.95 -1.53 -10.08
C THR A 176 6.99 -1.31 -11.25
N VAL A 177 5.70 -1.44 -10.99
CA VAL A 177 4.62 -1.11 -11.93
C VAL A 177 3.75 -0.03 -11.33
N ARG A 178 3.56 1.06 -12.05
CA ARG A 178 2.55 2.07 -11.75
C ARG A 178 1.23 1.64 -12.37
N MET A 179 0.18 1.60 -11.54
CA MET A 179 -1.20 1.46 -11.98
C MET A 179 -1.88 2.82 -11.82
N ALA A 180 -2.39 3.37 -12.93
CA ALA A 180 -3.08 4.65 -12.95
C ALA A 180 -4.50 4.46 -13.47
N GLY A 181 -5.48 4.59 -12.60
CA GLY A 181 -6.91 4.51 -12.88
C GLY A 181 -7.50 5.85 -13.33
N PRO A 182 -8.82 5.89 -13.57
CA PRO A 182 -9.52 7.11 -13.98
C PRO A 182 -9.41 8.20 -12.91
N LYS A 183 -9.48 9.48 -13.34
CA LYS A 183 -9.43 10.63 -12.43
C LYS A 183 -10.57 10.61 -11.40
N GLU A 184 -11.75 10.24 -11.84
CA GLU A 184 -12.92 10.03 -10.99
C GLU A 184 -12.97 8.55 -10.62
N THR A 185 -12.50 8.23 -9.43
CA THR A 185 -12.47 6.86 -8.90
C THR A 185 -13.31 6.80 -7.62
N ALA A 186 -13.98 5.68 -7.42
CA ALA A 186 -14.75 5.42 -6.21
C ALA A 186 -13.88 5.50 -4.94
N PRO A 187 -14.45 5.85 -3.77
CA PRO A 187 -13.73 5.89 -2.50
C PRO A 187 -13.06 4.55 -2.15
N LEU A 188 -12.03 4.59 -1.30
CA LEU A 188 -11.28 3.39 -0.84
C LEU A 188 -12.20 2.27 -0.33
N ALA A 189 -13.24 2.61 0.43
CA ALA A 189 -14.20 1.64 0.96
C ALA A 189 -14.92 0.86 -0.16
N THR A 190 -15.24 1.54 -1.26
CA THR A 190 -15.87 0.90 -2.43
C THR A 190 -14.87 -0.02 -3.15
N LEU A 191 -13.61 0.45 -3.36
CA LEU A 191 -12.57 -0.39 -3.96
C LEU A 191 -12.31 -1.64 -3.10
N LEU A 192 -12.28 -1.47 -1.79
CA LEU A 192 -12.13 -2.58 -0.84
C LEU A 192 -13.28 -3.57 -0.93
N ALA A 193 -14.53 -3.08 -1.02
CA ALA A 193 -15.72 -3.94 -1.18
C ALA A 193 -15.68 -4.76 -2.49
N ARG A 194 -15.17 -4.19 -3.59
CA ARG A 194 -14.97 -4.89 -4.87
C ARG A 194 -13.97 -6.05 -4.78
N LEU A 195 -13.07 -6.01 -3.81
CA LEU A 195 -12.12 -7.09 -3.52
C LEU A 195 -12.59 -8.03 -2.40
N GLY A 196 -13.87 -8.00 -2.01
CA GLY A 196 -14.42 -8.87 -0.96
C GLY A 196 -14.38 -8.28 0.44
N GLY A 197 -14.13 -6.98 0.58
CA GLY A 197 -14.14 -6.28 1.87
C GLY A 197 -12.83 -6.42 2.68
N PRO A 198 -12.83 -6.04 3.96
CA PRO A 198 -11.66 -6.11 4.83
C PRO A 198 -11.04 -7.51 4.90
N PRO A 199 -9.71 -7.63 5.09
CA PRO A 199 -9.07 -8.93 5.27
C PRO A 199 -9.58 -9.61 6.54
N GLY A 200 -9.67 -10.94 6.53
CA GLY A 200 -9.90 -11.72 7.74
C GLY A 200 -8.73 -11.61 8.72
N SER A 201 -8.96 -11.85 10.02
CA SER A 201 -7.91 -11.83 11.03
C SER A 201 -6.92 -12.99 10.82
N ASP A 202 -5.62 -12.67 10.84
CA ASP A 202 -4.52 -13.63 10.90
C ASP A 202 -4.06 -13.86 12.36
N LEU A 203 -4.74 -13.24 13.32
CA LEU A 203 -4.41 -13.37 14.74
C LEU A 203 -4.84 -14.76 15.24
N PRO A 204 -4.02 -15.40 16.10
CA PRO A 204 -4.32 -16.71 16.67
C PRO A 204 -5.54 -16.70 17.58
#